data_3dfc092e0508b482cf1a1a8c7dba11ec
#
_entry.id   3dfc092e0508b482cf1a1a8c7dba11ec
#
_cell.length_a   1.000
_cell.length_b   1.000
_cell.length_c   1.000
_cell.angle_alpha   90.00
_cell.angle_beta   90.00
_cell.angle_gamma   90.00
#
_symmetry.space_group_name_H-M   'P 1'
#
loop_
_entity.id
_entity.type
_entity.pdbx_description
1 polymer ?
#
loop_
_entity_poly.entity_id
_entity_poly.type
_entity_poly.pdbx_seq_one_letter_code
_entity_poly.pdbx_strand_id
1 'polypeptide(L)'
;VIEIDVPIKPSNPRPFIIDDYTLSKVLRYRTKMLWYFILNRDSLYKTWRIPKAHKKTRIIHEPQKQMKIALRNLNRRLLNPLQEPLGEHVVAYRKEHSIKMAVAQHIRPCPICDTAPSGISPKKHDCPKYGTLIKIDLKDFFHSTKKSWVRRCFRHLGYTHYVSDLIANLTTINLGRTGERRKDGVPQGSPASGAVCNLVANDRLDPNIQAFLARQNGVDQLTAPWEWRYTRYSDDLIITCGKLLPKDRRVAIVKELKGIIRTCGYRVNPKKVKAPHSYFRKRILGIVINRKMNLPKEEYRKMRAIVHNCKKHGFDSQYKKAGKKSAAQLVDYLQGKLGYMEFICPEKGGKLMAAFQEARMEWAA
;
A
#
# COMPACT_ATOMS: atom_id res chain seq x y z
N VAL A 1 25.73 -4.76 12.32
CA VAL A 1 24.70 -3.72 12.10
C VAL A 1 25.48 -2.44 11.79
N ILE A 2 25.54 -2.07 10.52
CA ILE A 2 26.13 -0.77 10.13
C ILE A 2 25.03 0.25 10.39
N GLU A 3 25.17 1.06 11.41
CA GLU A 3 24.35 2.25 11.62
C GLU A 3 24.75 3.29 10.56
N ILE A 4 23.95 3.40 9.51
CA ILE A 4 24.07 4.51 8.57
C ILE A 4 23.23 5.65 9.16
N ASP A 5 23.88 6.55 9.85
CA ASP A 5 23.31 7.81 10.30
C ASP A 5 23.24 8.78 9.10
N VAL A 6 22.18 8.69 8.32
CA VAL A 6 21.88 9.68 7.28
C VAL A 6 20.77 10.57 7.81
N PRO A 7 21.05 11.80 8.20
CA PRO A 7 20.01 12.74 8.59
C PRO A 7 19.20 13.14 7.36
N ILE A 8 17.93 12.72 7.33
CA ILE A 8 16.95 13.20 6.34
C ILE A 8 16.69 14.68 6.63
N LYS A 9 17.28 15.58 5.84
CA LYS A 9 16.92 17.01 5.87
C LYS A 9 15.56 17.19 5.18
N PRO A 10 14.50 17.60 5.88
CA PRO A 10 13.23 17.90 5.23
C PRO A 10 13.30 19.26 4.53
N SER A 11 12.75 19.32 3.33
CA SER A 11 12.57 20.53 2.55
C SER A 11 11.47 21.47 3.06
N ASN A 12 10.64 21.00 4.00
CA ASN A 12 9.57 21.79 4.63
C ASN A 12 9.80 21.87 6.14
N PRO A 13 9.51 23.01 6.79
CA PRO A 13 9.67 23.16 8.23
C PRO A 13 8.78 22.12 8.93
N ARG A 14 9.42 21.25 9.71
CA ARG A 14 8.71 20.26 10.53
C ARG A 14 7.80 20.99 11.50
N PRO A 15 6.57 20.50 11.77
CA PRO A 15 5.76 21.07 12.83
C PRO A 15 6.55 21.10 14.14
N PHE A 16 6.75 22.28 14.68
CA PHE A 16 7.52 22.49 15.90
C PHE A 16 6.72 22.01 17.10
N ILE A 17 7.01 20.81 17.58
CA ILE A 17 6.36 20.19 18.74
C ILE A 17 7.45 19.89 19.76
N ILE A 18 7.36 20.56 20.91
CA ILE A 18 8.35 20.46 21.99
C ILE A 18 7.79 19.80 23.25
N ASP A 19 6.46 19.82 23.41
CA ASP A 19 5.77 19.35 24.60
C ASP A 19 4.34 18.87 24.32
N ASP A 20 3.62 18.49 25.36
CA ASP A 20 2.23 18.06 25.28
C ASP A 20 1.26 19.21 24.93
N TYR A 21 1.59 20.45 25.31
CA TYR A 21 0.79 21.61 24.93
C TYR A 21 0.80 21.83 23.43
N THR A 22 1.97 21.88 22.81
CA THR A 22 2.13 22.05 21.35
C THR A 22 1.55 20.87 20.58
N LEU A 23 1.70 19.63 21.07
CA LEU A 23 1.06 18.46 20.49
C LEU A 23 -0.49 18.55 20.58
N SER A 24 -1.01 19.05 21.69
CA SER A 24 -2.46 19.21 21.88
C SER A 24 -3.07 20.20 20.88
N LYS A 25 -2.31 21.26 20.50
CA LYS A 25 -2.70 22.21 19.44
C LYS A 25 -2.76 21.54 18.07
N VAL A 26 -1.84 20.62 17.77
CA VAL A 26 -1.89 19.82 16.54
C VAL A 26 -3.18 18.99 16.50
N LEU A 27 -3.56 18.38 17.63
CA LEU A 27 -4.78 17.59 17.76
C LEU A 27 -6.06 18.43 17.73
N ARG A 28 -5.98 19.75 17.96
CA ARG A 28 -7.12 20.67 18.20
C ARG A 28 -7.94 20.29 19.43
N TYR A 29 -7.25 19.92 20.50
CA TYR A 29 -7.84 19.63 21.79
C TYR A 29 -7.06 20.34 22.91
N ARG A 30 -7.66 20.47 24.10
CA ARG A 30 -6.94 20.92 25.29
C ARG A 30 -5.96 19.84 25.76
N THR A 31 -4.87 20.19 26.40
CA THR A 31 -3.84 19.28 26.92
C THR A 31 -4.44 18.19 27.83
N LYS A 32 -5.44 18.52 28.64
CA LYS A 32 -6.21 17.55 29.45
C LYS A 32 -6.79 16.42 28.58
N MET A 33 -7.30 16.74 27.38
CA MET A 33 -7.86 15.74 26.47
C MET A 33 -6.78 14.86 25.80
N LEU A 34 -5.61 15.43 25.53
CA LEU A 34 -4.47 14.62 25.05
C LEU A 34 -4.10 13.54 26.09
N TRP A 35 -3.98 13.94 27.35
CA TRP A 35 -3.69 12.99 28.43
C TRP A 35 -4.82 11.98 28.62
N TYR A 36 -6.07 12.38 28.55
CA TYR A 36 -7.20 11.46 28.55
C TYR A 36 -7.08 10.41 27.45
N PHE A 37 -6.77 10.82 26.20
CA PHE A 37 -6.56 9.89 25.08
C PHE A 37 -5.41 8.93 25.32
N ILE A 38 -4.29 9.40 25.85
CA ILE A 38 -3.11 8.58 26.13
C ILE A 38 -3.37 7.55 27.24
N LEU A 39 -3.95 7.99 28.35
CA LEU A 39 -4.19 7.12 29.52
C LEU A 39 -5.28 6.09 29.25
N ASN A 40 -6.30 6.44 28.47
CA ASN A 40 -7.44 5.57 28.16
C ASN A 40 -7.36 4.95 26.76
N ARG A 41 -6.21 4.99 26.10
CA ARG A 41 -6.09 4.60 24.69
C ARG A 41 -6.65 3.21 24.36
N ASP A 42 -6.49 2.24 25.26
CA ASP A 42 -6.93 0.86 25.01
C ASP A 42 -8.47 0.74 25.04
N SER A 43 -9.15 1.45 25.93
CA SER A 43 -10.61 1.46 26.05
C SER A 43 -11.31 2.33 24.99
N LEU A 44 -10.57 3.23 24.36
CA LEU A 44 -11.09 4.14 23.32
C LEU A 44 -11.16 3.49 21.93
N TYR A 45 -10.96 2.18 21.83
CA TYR A 45 -11.10 1.44 20.56
C TYR A 45 -12.16 0.35 20.64
N LYS A 46 -13.00 0.27 19.60
CA LYS A 46 -13.89 -0.87 19.36
C LYS A 46 -13.21 -1.86 18.43
N THR A 47 -13.31 -3.14 18.75
CA THR A 47 -12.69 -4.20 17.96
C THR A 47 -13.73 -4.90 17.11
N TRP A 48 -13.50 -4.93 15.80
CA TRP A 48 -14.34 -5.60 14.81
C TRP A 48 -13.61 -6.79 14.19
N ARG A 49 -14.36 -7.84 13.90
CA ARG A 49 -13.84 -9.00 13.17
C ARG A 49 -14.49 -9.06 11.80
N ILE A 50 -13.70 -8.86 10.75
CA ILE A 50 -14.15 -8.90 9.36
C ILE A 50 -13.71 -10.23 8.75
N PRO A 51 -14.63 -11.07 8.23
CA PRO A 51 -14.29 -12.30 7.53
C PRO A 51 -13.41 -12.02 6.31
N LYS A 52 -12.38 -12.84 6.11
CA LYS A 52 -11.59 -12.92 4.88
C LYS A 52 -11.91 -14.21 4.14
N ALA A 53 -11.55 -14.28 2.86
CA ALA A 53 -11.56 -15.53 2.13
C ALA A 53 -10.77 -16.62 2.88
N HIS A 54 -11.21 -17.89 2.74
CA HIS A 54 -10.60 -19.07 3.40
C HIS A 54 -10.68 -19.06 4.93
N LYS A 55 -11.84 -18.72 5.50
CA LYS A 55 -12.12 -18.77 6.95
C LYS A 55 -11.16 -17.96 7.83
N LYS A 56 -10.40 -17.03 7.28
CA LYS A 56 -9.54 -16.13 8.04
C LYS A 56 -10.32 -14.88 8.46
N THR A 57 -9.88 -14.26 9.55
CA THR A 57 -10.50 -13.06 10.09
C THR A 57 -9.48 -11.91 10.10
N ARG A 58 -9.93 -10.71 9.76
CA ARG A 58 -9.18 -9.48 9.96
C ARG A 58 -9.71 -8.79 11.21
N ILE A 59 -8.83 -8.44 12.13
CA ILE A 59 -9.17 -7.66 13.31
C ILE A 59 -8.96 -6.19 12.97
N ILE A 60 -10.00 -5.38 13.15
CA ILE A 60 -9.99 -3.94 12.97
C ILE A 60 -10.22 -3.30 14.32
N HIS A 61 -9.38 -2.35 14.69
CA HIS A 61 -9.51 -1.55 15.88
C HIS A 61 -9.94 -0.13 15.47
N GLU A 62 -11.21 0.17 15.63
CA GLU A 62 -11.79 1.46 15.28
C GLU A 62 -11.76 2.40 16.49
N PRO A 63 -11.08 3.55 16.44
CA PRO A 63 -11.11 4.52 17.53
C PRO A 63 -12.49 5.16 17.67
N GLN A 64 -12.91 5.43 18.90
CA GLN A 64 -14.14 6.16 19.22
C GLN A 64 -14.10 7.57 18.61
N LYS A 65 -15.27 8.21 18.46
CA LYS A 65 -15.47 9.46 17.69
C LYS A 65 -14.44 10.54 18.00
N GLN A 66 -14.25 10.90 19.27
CA GLN A 66 -13.32 11.99 19.64
C GLN A 66 -11.86 11.61 19.38
N MET A 67 -11.45 10.40 19.78
CA MET A 67 -10.12 9.87 19.48
C MET A 67 -9.87 9.80 17.97
N LYS A 68 -10.87 9.40 17.18
CA LYS A 68 -10.81 9.34 15.71
C LYS A 68 -10.57 10.72 15.09
N ILE A 69 -11.23 11.76 15.62
CA ILE A 69 -11.02 13.15 15.19
C ILE A 69 -9.61 13.61 15.54
N ALA A 70 -9.14 13.36 16.77
CA ALA A 70 -7.79 13.70 17.20
C ALA A 70 -6.73 13.04 16.29
N LEU A 71 -6.87 11.75 16.00
CA LEU A 71 -5.97 11.01 15.12
C LEU A 71 -6.03 11.46 13.65
N ARG A 72 -7.18 11.92 13.16
CA ARG A 72 -7.29 12.58 11.84
C ARG A 72 -6.53 13.89 11.81
N ASN A 73 -6.63 14.70 12.87
CA ASN A 73 -5.90 15.95 12.99
C ASN A 73 -4.39 15.69 13.08
N LEU A 74 -3.95 14.71 13.87
CA LEU A 74 -2.56 14.27 13.93
C LEU A 74 -2.06 13.87 12.53
N ASN A 75 -2.82 13.03 11.84
CA ASN A 75 -2.46 12.58 10.48
C ASN A 75 -2.29 13.76 9.52
N ARG A 76 -3.28 14.66 9.48
CA ARG A 76 -3.28 15.79 8.55
C ARG A 76 -2.19 16.82 8.86
N ARG A 77 -1.96 17.13 10.13
CA ARG A 77 -1.15 18.29 10.55
C ARG A 77 0.28 17.92 10.90
N LEU A 78 0.55 16.66 11.24
CA LEU A 78 1.87 16.18 11.59
C LEU A 78 2.35 15.08 10.63
N LEU A 79 1.61 13.98 10.52
CA LEU A 79 2.12 12.80 9.85
C LEU A 79 2.20 12.94 8.33
N ASN A 80 1.21 13.60 7.69
CA ASN A 80 1.25 13.83 6.24
C ASN A 80 2.44 14.72 5.84
N PRO A 81 2.70 15.89 6.48
CA PRO A 81 3.91 16.66 6.23
C PRO A 81 5.20 15.87 6.42
N LEU A 82 5.28 15.02 7.46
CA LEU A 82 6.46 14.17 7.68
C LEU A 82 6.64 13.07 6.62
N GLN A 83 5.60 12.74 5.86
CA GLN A 83 5.71 11.81 4.74
C GLN A 83 6.13 12.46 3.42
N GLU A 84 6.05 13.79 3.28
CA GLU A 84 6.41 14.48 2.03
C GLU A 84 7.82 14.15 1.55
N PRO A 85 8.86 14.14 2.41
CA PRO A 85 10.22 13.83 2.00
C PRO A 85 10.49 12.33 1.78
N LEU A 86 9.50 11.45 2.01
CA LEU A 86 9.69 10.03 1.72
C LEU A 86 9.86 9.81 0.21
N GLY A 87 10.79 8.92 -0.14
CA GLY A 87 11.04 8.58 -1.54
C GLY A 87 9.78 8.03 -2.26
N GLU A 88 9.79 8.08 -3.57
CA GLU A 88 8.67 7.63 -4.43
C GLU A 88 8.34 6.14 -4.27
N HIS A 89 9.25 5.36 -3.70
CA HIS A 89 9.03 3.94 -3.41
C HIS A 89 7.97 3.71 -2.33
N VAL A 90 7.69 4.69 -1.45
CA VAL A 90 6.61 4.62 -0.45
C VAL A 90 5.35 5.24 -1.02
N VAL A 91 4.34 4.45 -1.35
CA VAL A 91 3.18 4.95 -2.11
C VAL A 91 1.87 4.96 -1.31
N ALA A 92 1.55 3.89 -0.58
CA ALA A 92 0.30 3.81 0.17
C ALA A 92 0.20 4.88 1.27
N TYR A 93 -1.02 5.33 1.58
CA TYR A 93 -1.34 6.26 2.68
C TYR A 93 -0.69 7.65 2.58
N ARG A 94 -0.20 8.03 1.43
CA ARG A 94 0.33 9.38 1.16
C ARG A 94 -0.68 10.20 0.35
N LYS A 95 -0.74 11.48 0.66
CA LYS A 95 -1.52 12.44 -0.12
C LYS A 95 -0.99 12.46 -1.56
N GLU A 96 -1.90 12.62 -2.52
CA GLU A 96 -1.58 12.70 -3.97
C GLU A 96 -0.89 11.45 -4.56
N HIS A 97 -0.76 10.38 -3.78
CA HIS A 97 -0.22 9.11 -4.26
C HIS A 97 -1.34 8.10 -4.52
N SER A 98 -1.16 7.27 -5.53
CA SER A 98 -2.16 6.30 -5.97
C SER A 98 -1.54 4.93 -6.28
N ILE A 99 -2.40 3.91 -6.33
CA ILE A 99 -2.01 2.57 -6.77
C ILE A 99 -1.42 2.57 -8.19
N LYS A 100 -1.88 3.50 -9.05
CA LYS A 100 -1.39 3.67 -10.41
C LYS A 100 0.08 4.12 -10.41
N MET A 101 0.45 5.05 -9.52
CA MET A 101 1.83 5.49 -9.34
C MET A 101 2.75 4.36 -8.86
N ALA A 102 2.30 3.55 -7.88
CA ALA A 102 3.07 2.39 -7.44
C ALA A 102 3.36 1.42 -8.59
N VAL A 103 2.36 1.16 -9.43
CA VAL A 103 2.48 0.22 -10.56
C VAL A 103 3.29 0.80 -11.71
N ALA A 104 3.17 2.11 -11.98
CA ALA A 104 3.88 2.79 -13.05
C ALA A 104 5.40 2.63 -12.94
N GLN A 105 5.94 2.68 -11.72
CA GLN A 105 7.37 2.51 -11.45
C GLN A 105 7.94 1.17 -11.93
N HIS A 106 7.08 0.16 -12.11
CA HIS A 106 7.47 -1.21 -12.53
C HIS A 106 7.23 -1.50 -14.01
N ILE A 107 6.68 -0.54 -14.74
CA ILE A 107 6.55 -0.65 -16.21
C ILE A 107 7.86 -0.21 -16.84
N ARG A 108 8.35 -1.04 -17.76
CA ARG A 108 9.62 -0.78 -18.41
C ARG A 108 9.41 -0.55 -19.90
N PRO A 109 10.05 0.47 -20.47
CA PRO A 109 10.13 0.59 -21.92
C PRO A 109 10.93 -0.57 -22.50
N CYS A 110 10.66 -0.88 -23.73
CA CYS A 110 11.46 -1.80 -24.52
C CYS A 110 11.70 -1.16 -25.89
N PRO A 111 12.90 -0.71 -26.20
CA PRO A 111 13.18 -0.05 -27.47
C PRO A 111 12.75 -0.90 -28.69
N ILE A 112 12.96 -2.21 -28.63
CA ILE A 112 12.58 -3.12 -29.70
C ILE A 112 11.07 -3.29 -29.85
N CYS A 113 10.33 -3.48 -28.71
CA CYS A 113 8.88 -3.69 -28.76
C CYS A 113 8.06 -2.39 -28.96
N ASP A 114 8.64 -1.24 -28.61
CA ASP A 114 7.93 0.03 -28.62
C ASP A 114 8.10 0.77 -29.97
N THR A 115 9.18 0.48 -30.70
CA THR A 115 9.48 1.08 -32.03
C THR A 115 9.13 0.18 -33.20
N ALA A 116 9.04 -1.14 -32.99
CA ALA A 116 8.76 -2.09 -34.06
C ALA A 116 7.29 -2.13 -34.47
N PRO A 117 6.97 -2.33 -35.76
CA PRO A 117 5.63 -2.67 -36.22
C PRO A 117 5.08 -3.88 -35.46
N SER A 118 3.77 -3.96 -35.32
CA SER A 118 3.08 -5.05 -34.60
C SER A 118 3.53 -6.43 -35.15
N GLY A 119 4.25 -7.22 -34.34
CA GLY A 119 4.60 -8.59 -34.72
C GLY A 119 5.87 -9.16 -34.11
N ILE A 120 6.79 -8.38 -33.57
CA ILE A 120 7.98 -8.94 -32.93
C ILE A 120 7.63 -9.64 -31.61
N SER A 121 7.86 -10.94 -31.57
CA SER A 121 7.63 -11.72 -30.33
C SER A 121 8.62 -11.32 -29.25
N PRO A 122 8.15 -11.00 -28.03
CA PRO A 122 9.04 -10.71 -26.90
C PRO A 122 9.90 -11.91 -26.49
N LYS A 123 9.64 -13.10 -27.01
CA LYS A 123 10.46 -14.30 -26.81
C LYS A 123 11.70 -14.34 -27.69
N LYS A 124 11.77 -13.52 -28.73
CA LYS A 124 12.90 -13.47 -29.67
C LYS A 124 14.05 -12.56 -29.24
N HIS A 125 13.89 -11.83 -28.14
CA HIS A 125 14.90 -10.95 -27.53
C HIS A 125 14.69 -10.81 -26.02
N ASP A 126 15.70 -10.35 -25.31
CA ASP A 126 15.66 -10.04 -23.87
C ASP A 126 14.80 -8.79 -23.62
N CYS A 127 13.51 -8.97 -23.50
CA CYS A 127 12.57 -7.86 -23.35
C CYS A 127 12.42 -7.45 -21.88
N PRO A 128 12.80 -6.22 -21.47
CA PRO A 128 12.72 -5.75 -20.09
C PRO A 128 11.29 -5.74 -19.55
N LYS A 129 10.27 -5.66 -20.41
CA LYS A 129 8.86 -5.79 -20.02
C LYS A 129 8.54 -7.14 -19.38
N TYR A 130 9.32 -8.17 -19.70
CA TYR A 130 9.16 -9.53 -19.19
C TYR A 130 10.25 -9.94 -18.19
N GLY A 131 11.02 -9.01 -17.67
CA GLY A 131 12.02 -9.21 -16.65
C GLY A 131 11.48 -9.84 -15.34
N THR A 132 12.27 -9.88 -14.32
CA THR A 132 11.92 -10.50 -13.02
C THR A 132 10.93 -9.67 -12.24
N LEU A 133 9.96 -10.32 -11.59
CA LEU A 133 9.07 -9.76 -10.59
C LEU A 133 9.17 -10.58 -9.30
N ILE A 134 9.42 -9.92 -8.19
CA ILE A 134 9.36 -10.50 -6.83
C ILE A 134 8.33 -9.71 -6.03
N LYS A 135 7.40 -10.42 -5.40
CA LYS A 135 6.40 -9.85 -4.49
C LYS A 135 6.52 -10.53 -3.14
N ILE A 136 6.58 -9.72 -2.10
CA ILE A 136 6.65 -10.18 -0.70
C ILE A 136 5.60 -9.43 0.10
N ASP A 137 4.77 -10.15 0.86
CA ASP A 137 3.75 -9.61 1.75
C ASP A 137 4.25 -9.70 3.20
N LEU A 138 4.22 -8.59 3.91
CA LEU A 138 4.58 -8.54 5.32
C LEU A 138 3.41 -9.03 6.17
N LYS A 139 3.68 -10.00 7.04
CA LYS A 139 2.65 -10.53 7.94
C LYS A 139 2.34 -9.53 9.04
N ASP A 140 1.05 -9.23 9.23
CA ASP A 140 0.54 -8.39 10.32
C ASP A 140 1.25 -7.02 10.43
N PHE A 141 1.53 -6.38 9.29
CA PHE A 141 2.34 -5.18 9.15
C PHE A 141 2.05 -4.11 10.21
N PHE A 142 0.79 -3.72 10.38
CA PHE A 142 0.38 -2.74 11.40
C PHE A 142 0.69 -3.23 12.81
N HIS A 143 0.19 -4.39 13.18
CA HIS A 143 0.34 -4.96 14.52
C HIS A 143 1.81 -5.33 14.85
N SER A 144 2.64 -5.58 13.83
CA SER A 144 4.07 -5.83 13.99
C SER A 144 4.86 -4.55 14.26
N THR A 145 4.31 -3.38 13.92
CA THR A 145 4.93 -2.08 14.17
C THR A 145 4.79 -1.72 15.64
N LYS A 146 5.84 -1.98 16.43
CA LYS A 146 5.86 -1.85 17.89
C LYS A 146 5.93 -0.39 18.33
N LYS A 147 5.40 -0.08 19.51
CA LYS A 147 5.50 1.24 20.16
C LYS A 147 6.96 1.74 20.25
N SER A 148 7.90 0.86 20.62
CA SER A 148 9.31 1.22 20.70
C SER A 148 9.90 1.65 19.35
N TRP A 149 9.40 1.09 18.25
CA TRP A 149 9.84 1.49 16.90
C TRP A 149 9.26 2.85 16.51
N VAL A 150 7.99 3.11 16.86
CA VAL A 150 7.37 4.42 16.64
C VAL A 150 8.16 5.49 17.41
N ARG A 151 8.43 5.27 18.71
CA ARG A 151 9.23 6.18 19.52
C ARG A 151 10.60 6.45 18.91
N ARG A 152 11.35 5.41 18.51
CA ARG A 152 12.67 5.54 17.88
C ARG A 152 12.57 6.33 16.58
N CYS A 153 11.62 6.03 15.71
CA CYS A 153 11.42 6.72 14.44
C CYS A 153 11.22 8.24 14.65
N PHE A 154 10.37 8.65 15.60
CA PHE A 154 10.14 10.07 15.88
C PHE A 154 11.37 10.75 16.49
N ARG A 155 12.20 10.04 17.23
CA ARG A 155 13.51 10.53 17.69
C ARG A 155 14.46 10.77 16.51
N HIS A 156 14.55 9.83 15.58
CA HIS A 156 15.35 9.99 14.34
C HIS A 156 14.84 11.15 13.47
N LEU A 157 13.53 11.43 13.53
CA LEU A 157 12.94 12.60 12.91
C LEU A 157 13.23 13.92 13.66
N GLY A 158 13.98 13.89 14.78
CA GLY A 158 14.45 15.05 15.53
C GLY A 158 13.51 15.53 16.63
N TYR A 159 12.49 14.76 17.00
CA TYR A 159 11.63 15.07 18.16
C TYR A 159 12.31 14.61 19.47
N THR A 160 12.04 15.34 20.57
CA THR A 160 12.54 14.99 21.91
C THR A 160 12.04 13.61 22.34
N HIS A 161 12.69 13.01 23.33
CA HIS A 161 12.25 11.75 23.95
C HIS A 161 10.80 11.85 24.41
N TYR A 162 10.45 12.94 25.09
CA TYR A 162 9.13 13.20 25.63
C TYR A 162 8.05 13.23 24.55
N VAL A 163 8.25 14.05 23.52
CA VAL A 163 7.27 14.14 22.39
C VAL A 163 7.16 12.82 21.63
N SER A 164 8.27 12.14 21.41
CA SER A 164 8.29 10.82 20.76
C SER A 164 7.49 9.78 21.55
N ASP A 165 7.57 9.82 22.89
CA ASP A 165 6.77 8.96 23.76
C ASP A 165 5.26 9.32 23.73
N LEU A 166 4.91 10.60 23.72
CA LEU A 166 3.52 11.05 23.59
C LEU A 166 2.91 10.54 22.29
N ILE A 167 3.61 10.73 21.16
CA ILE A 167 3.13 10.28 19.85
C ILE A 167 3.02 8.75 19.78
N ALA A 168 4.00 8.03 20.32
CA ALA A 168 3.98 6.58 20.35
C ALA A 168 2.83 6.05 21.22
N ASN A 169 2.55 6.67 22.37
CA ASN A 169 1.41 6.33 23.21
C ASN A 169 0.06 6.61 22.52
N LEU A 170 -0.06 7.73 21.82
CA LEU A 170 -1.28 8.14 21.14
C LEU A 170 -1.62 7.23 19.94
N THR A 171 -0.59 6.68 19.28
CA THR A 171 -0.74 5.95 18.01
C THR A 171 -0.65 4.43 18.14
N THR A 172 -0.41 3.91 19.35
CA THR A 172 -0.36 2.45 19.62
C THR A 172 -1.32 2.05 20.74
N ILE A 173 -1.80 0.81 20.68
CA ILE A 173 -2.66 0.20 21.69
C ILE A 173 -2.11 -1.16 22.12
N ASN A 174 -2.62 -1.69 23.23
CA ASN A 174 -2.33 -3.07 23.61
C ASN A 174 -3.06 -4.04 22.69
N LEU A 175 -2.31 -4.86 21.97
CA LEU A 175 -2.80 -5.90 21.06
C LEU A 175 -2.70 -7.31 21.68
N GLY A 176 -2.21 -7.42 22.93
CA GLY A 176 -2.20 -8.64 23.72
C GLY A 176 -3.60 -9.04 24.17
N ARG A 177 -3.79 -10.30 24.53
CA ARG A 177 -5.02 -10.78 25.15
C ARG A 177 -5.09 -10.33 26.61
N THR A 178 -6.29 -10.28 27.17
CA THR A 178 -6.49 -10.03 28.61
C THR A 178 -5.71 -11.07 29.42
N GLY A 179 -4.94 -10.62 30.39
CA GLY A 179 -4.08 -11.49 31.22
C GLY A 179 -2.69 -11.81 30.63
N GLU A 180 -2.44 -11.51 29.34
CA GLU A 180 -1.10 -11.66 28.73
C GLU A 180 -0.24 -10.41 28.94
N ARG A 181 1.10 -10.61 28.81
CA ARG A 181 2.05 -9.49 28.78
C ARG A 181 1.65 -8.48 27.70
N ARG A 182 1.64 -7.21 28.07
CA ARG A 182 1.31 -6.09 27.19
C ARG A 182 2.13 -6.11 25.88
N LYS A 183 1.44 -5.98 24.74
CA LYS A 183 2.03 -5.93 23.40
C LYS A 183 1.54 -4.68 22.67
N ASP A 184 2.19 -3.55 22.91
CA ASP A 184 1.83 -2.30 22.25
C ASP A 184 2.27 -2.31 20.79
N GLY A 185 1.32 -2.05 19.88
CA GLY A 185 1.54 -1.96 18.45
C GLY A 185 0.52 -1.03 17.77
N VAL A 186 0.76 -0.71 16.53
CA VAL A 186 -0.11 0.17 15.73
C VAL A 186 -1.41 -0.56 15.40
N PRO A 187 -2.61 -0.01 15.73
CA PRO A 187 -3.89 -0.63 15.46
C PRO A 187 -4.24 -0.58 13.96
N GLN A 188 -4.79 -1.65 13.41
CA GLN A 188 -5.36 -1.61 12.07
C GLN A 188 -6.77 -1.01 12.12
N GLY A 189 -6.98 0.16 11.51
CA GLY A 189 -8.28 0.87 11.46
C GLY A 189 -8.24 2.29 12.01
N SER A 190 -7.14 2.71 12.60
CA SER A 190 -6.93 4.10 13.01
C SER A 190 -6.54 4.98 11.82
N PRO A 191 -7.02 6.23 11.75
CA PRO A 191 -6.65 7.17 10.68
C PRO A 191 -5.14 7.49 10.60
N ALA A 192 -4.41 7.38 11.70
CA ALA A 192 -2.98 7.68 11.77
C ALA A 192 -2.09 6.48 11.40
N SER A 193 -2.64 5.26 11.44
CA SER A 193 -1.84 4.02 11.37
C SER A 193 -1.05 3.87 10.09
N GLY A 194 -1.64 4.21 8.94
CA GLY A 194 -0.97 4.10 7.65
C GLY A 194 0.29 4.97 7.57
N ALA A 195 0.18 6.23 7.98
CA ALA A 195 1.28 7.18 7.98
C ALA A 195 2.37 6.81 8.99
N VAL A 196 1.99 6.42 10.22
CA VAL A 196 2.95 5.95 11.23
C VAL A 196 3.73 4.74 10.74
N CYS A 197 3.05 3.74 10.17
CA CYS A 197 3.72 2.55 9.65
C CYS A 197 4.62 2.88 8.44
N ASN A 198 4.25 3.85 7.61
CA ASN A 198 5.11 4.31 6.52
C ASN A 198 6.41 4.93 7.04
N LEU A 199 6.33 5.85 8.01
CA LEU A 199 7.50 6.48 8.62
C LEU A 199 8.41 5.44 9.26
N VAL A 200 7.85 4.54 10.07
CA VAL A 200 8.62 3.47 10.74
C VAL A 200 9.25 2.49 9.74
N ALA A 201 8.55 2.10 8.70
CA ALA A 201 9.12 1.19 7.71
C ALA A 201 10.20 1.89 6.86
N ASN A 202 10.04 3.17 6.55
CA ASN A 202 11.05 3.96 5.88
C ASN A 202 12.32 4.17 6.76
N ASP A 203 12.17 4.24 8.06
CA ASP A 203 13.30 4.33 9.01
C ASP A 203 14.04 2.99 9.14
N ARG A 204 13.34 1.84 9.09
CA ARG A 204 13.89 0.54 9.49
C ARG A 204 14.09 -0.45 8.35
N LEU A 205 13.19 -0.47 7.37
CA LEU A 205 13.10 -1.55 6.37
C LEU A 205 13.56 -1.10 5.00
N ASP A 206 13.00 0.01 4.52
CA ASP A 206 13.20 0.45 3.13
C ASP A 206 14.67 0.71 2.79
N PRO A 207 15.48 1.38 3.65
CA PRO A 207 16.91 1.63 3.36
C PRO A 207 17.72 0.33 3.21
N ASN A 208 17.42 -0.68 4.03
CA ASN A 208 18.13 -1.96 3.96
C ASN A 208 17.80 -2.73 2.68
N ILE A 209 16.54 -2.69 2.22
CA ILE A 209 16.14 -3.28 0.95
C ILE A 209 16.79 -2.52 -0.21
N GLN A 210 16.74 -1.21 -0.20
CA GLN A 210 17.34 -0.38 -1.26
C GLN A 210 18.85 -0.56 -1.34
N ALA A 211 19.56 -0.59 -0.21
CA ALA A 211 20.99 -0.86 -0.17
C ALA A 211 21.34 -2.25 -0.71
N PHE A 212 20.53 -3.26 -0.39
CA PHE A 212 20.69 -4.60 -0.96
C PHE A 212 20.51 -4.58 -2.49
N LEU A 213 19.47 -3.95 -3.00
CA LEU A 213 19.20 -3.89 -4.45
C LEU A 213 20.23 -3.05 -5.20
N ALA A 214 20.76 -1.98 -4.59
CA ALA A 214 21.86 -1.19 -5.15
C ALA A 214 23.14 -2.04 -5.34
N ARG A 215 23.47 -2.90 -4.36
CA ARG A 215 24.58 -3.86 -4.52
C ARG A 215 24.34 -4.86 -5.63
N GLN A 216 23.10 -5.32 -5.83
CA GLN A 216 22.77 -6.21 -6.94
C GLN A 216 22.98 -5.52 -8.31
N ASN A 217 22.68 -4.22 -8.43
CA ASN A 217 22.96 -3.45 -9.64
C ASN A 217 24.45 -3.44 -9.97
N GLY A 218 25.31 -3.23 -8.97
CA GLY A 218 26.77 -3.25 -9.17
C GLY A 218 27.33 -4.63 -9.56
N VAL A 219 26.84 -5.68 -8.91
CA VAL A 219 27.27 -7.08 -9.19
C VAL A 219 26.90 -7.52 -10.60
N ASP A 220 25.67 -7.19 -11.03
CA ASP A 220 25.13 -7.64 -12.32
C ASP A 220 25.42 -6.63 -13.45
N GLN A 221 26.13 -5.50 -13.16
CA GLN A 221 26.37 -4.37 -14.09
C GLN A 221 25.09 -3.92 -14.82
N LEU A 222 23.96 -3.95 -14.09
CA LEU A 222 22.65 -3.65 -14.62
C LEU A 222 22.47 -2.14 -14.73
N THR A 223 22.46 -1.64 -15.97
CA THR A 223 22.05 -0.28 -16.30
C THR A 223 20.54 -0.21 -16.57
N ALA A 224 19.95 0.99 -16.63
CA ALA A 224 18.60 1.12 -17.18
C ALA A 224 18.55 0.55 -18.60
N PRO A 225 17.55 -0.25 -18.97
CA PRO A 225 16.30 -0.56 -18.28
C PRO A 225 16.34 -1.82 -17.39
N TRP A 226 17.51 -2.38 -17.12
CA TRP A 226 17.69 -3.67 -16.41
C TRP A 226 17.75 -3.53 -14.90
N GLU A 227 17.95 -2.33 -14.38
CA GLU A 227 18.08 -2.01 -12.97
C GLU A 227 16.96 -2.60 -12.08
N TRP A 228 17.26 -2.77 -10.80
CA TRP A 228 16.28 -3.11 -9.80
C TRP A 228 15.42 -1.91 -9.43
N ARG A 229 14.11 -2.12 -9.30
CA ARG A 229 13.14 -1.13 -8.82
C ARG A 229 12.36 -1.71 -7.64
N TYR A 230 12.15 -0.89 -6.65
CA TYR A 230 11.46 -1.22 -5.41
C TYR A 230 10.34 -0.25 -5.15
N THR A 231 9.15 -0.77 -4.79
CA THR A 231 8.09 0.02 -4.17
C THR A 231 7.45 -0.75 -3.03
N ARG A 232 6.99 0.00 -2.03
CA ARG A 232 6.20 -0.50 -0.93
C ARG A 232 4.81 0.10 -0.96
N TYR A 233 3.81 -0.75 -1.03
CA TYR A 233 2.41 -0.36 -0.91
C TYR A 233 1.84 -1.01 0.35
N SER A 234 1.90 -0.32 1.49
CA SER A 234 1.56 -0.84 2.83
C SER A 234 2.44 -2.06 3.19
N ASP A 235 1.85 -3.24 3.26
CA ASP A 235 2.47 -4.54 3.54
C ASP A 235 3.00 -5.25 2.27
N ASP A 236 2.64 -4.80 1.08
CA ASP A 236 3.11 -5.35 -0.19
C ASP A 236 4.45 -4.72 -0.61
N LEU A 237 5.52 -5.52 -0.62
CA LEU A 237 6.82 -5.16 -1.19
C LEU A 237 6.88 -5.67 -2.62
N ILE A 238 7.16 -4.78 -3.56
CA ILE A 238 7.17 -5.05 -4.99
C ILE A 238 8.55 -4.72 -5.51
N ILE A 239 9.21 -5.71 -6.11
CA ILE A 239 10.58 -5.59 -6.61
C ILE A 239 10.60 -6.11 -8.03
N THR A 240 11.16 -5.34 -8.96
CA THR A 240 11.30 -5.74 -10.35
C THR A 240 12.70 -5.46 -10.87
N CYS A 241 13.15 -6.33 -11.78
CA CYS A 241 14.35 -6.13 -12.59
C CYS A 241 13.98 -6.32 -14.05
N GLY A 242 14.53 -5.50 -14.97
CA GLY A 242 14.27 -5.62 -16.40
C GLY A 242 14.80 -6.94 -16.98
N LYS A 243 15.83 -7.52 -16.37
CA LYS A 243 16.40 -8.81 -16.78
C LYS A 243 15.61 -9.98 -16.21
N LEU A 244 15.41 -10.99 -17.04
CA LEU A 244 14.87 -12.26 -16.59
C LEU A 244 15.97 -13.08 -15.92
N LEU A 245 15.86 -13.23 -14.62
CA LEU A 245 16.83 -14.02 -13.86
C LEU A 245 16.49 -15.52 -13.85
N PRO A 246 17.51 -16.39 -13.85
CA PRO A 246 17.35 -17.83 -13.61
C PRO A 246 16.63 -18.13 -12.29
N LYS A 247 16.04 -19.31 -12.20
CA LYS A 247 15.28 -19.73 -11.01
C LYS A 247 16.12 -19.63 -9.74
N ASP A 248 17.34 -20.14 -9.76
CA ASP A 248 18.22 -20.23 -8.60
C ASP A 248 18.62 -18.83 -8.09
N ARG A 249 18.94 -17.90 -9.03
CA ARG A 249 19.22 -16.51 -8.68
C ARG A 249 18.01 -15.82 -8.04
N ARG A 250 16.81 -16.04 -8.58
CA ARG A 250 15.57 -15.51 -7.97
C ARG A 250 15.33 -16.05 -6.56
N VAL A 251 15.56 -17.35 -6.36
CA VAL A 251 15.43 -18.00 -5.04
C VAL A 251 16.43 -17.42 -4.05
N ALA A 252 17.70 -17.25 -4.47
CA ALA A 252 18.74 -16.64 -3.63
C ALA A 252 18.35 -15.21 -3.21
N ILE A 253 17.92 -14.37 -4.15
CA ILE A 253 17.49 -12.99 -3.84
C ILE A 253 16.29 -12.98 -2.88
N VAL A 254 15.31 -13.84 -3.08
CA VAL A 254 14.16 -13.95 -2.15
C VAL A 254 14.62 -14.40 -0.76
N LYS A 255 15.61 -15.29 -0.65
CA LYS A 255 16.19 -15.74 0.64
C LYS A 255 16.86 -14.56 1.37
N GLU A 256 17.68 -13.78 0.66
CA GLU A 256 18.33 -12.58 1.21
C GLU A 256 17.32 -11.53 1.68
N LEU A 257 16.33 -11.19 0.83
CA LEU A 257 15.27 -10.26 1.19
C LEU A 257 14.49 -10.71 2.45
N LYS A 258 14.19 -12.00 2.57
CA LYS A 258 13.57 -12.54 3.79
C LYS A 258 14.46 -12.39 5.01
N GLY A 259 15.78 -12.55 4.85
CA GLY A 259 16.79 -12.31 5.89
C GLY A 259 16.74 -10.86 6.36
N ILE A 260 16.83 -9.91 5.44
CA ILE A 260 16.76 -8.46 5.70
C ILE A 260 15.46 -8.10 6.44
N ILE A 261 14.31 -8.55 5.93
CA ILE A 261 13.00 -8.28 6.54
C ILE A 261 12.96 -8.79 7.99
N ARG A 262 13.50 -9.97 8.24
CA ARG A 262 13.57 -10.56 9.59
C ARG A 262 14.50 -9.76 10.52
N THR A 263 15.67 -9.35 10.05
CA THR A 263 16.61 -8.50 10.82
C THR A 263 15.98 -7.15 11.17
N CYS A 264 15.16 -6.58 10.27
CA CYS A 264 14.37 -5.39 10.55
C CYS A 264 13.18 -5.65 11.50
N GLY A 265 12.99 -6.89 11.97
CA GLY A 265 11.95 -7.26 12.94
C GLY A 265 10.59 -7.57 12.33
N TYR A 266 10.42 -7.46 11.01
CA TYR A 266 9.18 -7.85 10.33
C TYR A 266 9.18 -9.34 9.99
N ARG A 267 7.98 -9.87 9.71
CA ARG A 267 7.78 -11.26 9.30
C ARG A 267 7.17 -11.31 7.90
N VAL A 268 7.65 -12.22 7.08
CA VAL A 268 7.10 -12.48 5.74
C VAL A 268 5.92 -13.45 5.85
N ASN A 269 4.90 -13.26 5.03
CA ASN A 269 3.84 -14.23 4.81
C ASN A 269 4.30 -15.24 3.73
N PRO A 270 4.73 -16.45 4.07
CA PRO A 270 5.36 -17.37 3.11
C PRO A 270 4.42 -17.77 1.97
N LYS A 271 3.09 -17.84 2.25
CA LYS A 271 2.07 -18.21 1.24
C LYS A 271 1.83 -17.14 0.19
N LYS A 272 2.28 -15.91 0.43
CA LYS A 272 2.09 -14.76 -0.46
C LYS A 272 3.37 -14.30 -1.16
N VAL A 273 4.50 -14.96 -0.92
CA VAL A 273 5.72 -14.70 -1.70
C VAL A 273 5.54 -15.23 -3.10
N LYS A 274 5.74 -14.37 -4.09
CA LYS A 274 5.62 -14.71 -5.50
C LYS A 274 6.83 -14.21 -6.27
N ALA A 275 7.47 -15.11 -7.01
CA ALA A 275 8.52 -14.81 -7.97
C ALA A 275 8.24 -15.60 -9.27
N PRO A 276 7.18 -15.22 -10.02
CA PRO A 276 6.72 -15.99 -11.17
C PRO A 276 7.79 -16.07 -12.26
N HIS A 277 7.71 -17.13 -13.07
CA HIS A 277 8.51 -17.26 -14.26
C HIS A 277 8.11 -16.18 -15.29
N SER A 278 9.01 -15.74 -16.14
CA SER A 278 9.02 -14.50 -16.86
C SER A 278 7.87 -14.19 -17.79
N TYR A 279 7.50 -15.16 -18.61
CA TYR A 279 6.52 -14.90 -19.69
C TYR A 279 5.07 -14.99 -19.23
N PHE A 280 4.84 -15.37 -17.96
CA PHE A 280 3.51 -15.36 -17.39
C PHE A 280 3.00 -13.94 -17.15
N ARG A 281 1.67 -13.82 -17.09
CA ARG A 281 1.00 -12.56 -16.77
C ARG A 281 1.43 -12.03 -15.42
N LYS A 282 2.12 -10.89 -15.41
CA LYS A 282 2.54 -10.19 -14.19
C LYS A 282 1.42 -9.31 -13.69
N ARG A 283 1.12 -9.43 -12.42
CA ARG A 283 0.12 -8.60 -11.71
C ARG A 283 0.73 -7.99 -10.47
N ILE A 284 0.64 -6.66 -10.39
CA ILE A 284 1.02 -5.87 -9.21
C ILE A 284 -0.25 -5.19 -8.71
N LEU A 285 -0.60 -5.36 -7.43
CA LEU A 285 -1.78 -4.77 -6.79
C LEU A 285 -3.08 -4.95 -7.61
N GLY A 286 -3.22 -6.10 -8.27
CA GLY A 286 -4.38 -6.40 -9.11
C GLY A 286 -4.26 -5.95 -10.59
N ILE A 287 -3.31 -5.08 -10.92
CA ILE A 287 -3.11 -4.51 -12.27
C ILE A 287 -2.12 -5.36 -13.06
N VAL A 288 -2.41 -5.61 -14.33
CA VAL A 288 -1.51 -6.31 -15.26
C VAL A 288 -0.49 -5.33 -15.82
N ILE A 289 0.81 -5.72 -15.86
CA ILE A 289 1.92 -4.81 -16.18
C ILE A 289 2.84 -5.32 -17.31
N ASN A 290 2.47 -6.34 -18.05
CA ASN A 290 3.39 -6.93 -19.03
C ASN A 290 3.88 -5.95 -20.12
N ARG A 291 2.99 -5.20 -20.75
CA ARG A 291 3.34 -4.20 -21.78
C ARG A 291 3.02 -2.78 -21.32
N LYS A 292 1.82 -2.57 -20.85
CA LYS A 292 1.27 -1.34 -20.28
C LYS A 292 0.37 -1.72 -19.10
N MET A 293 -0.01 -0.76 -18.29
CA MET A 293 -1.06 -0.99 -17.28
C MET A 293 -2.32 -1.46 -17.97
N ASN A 294 -2.90 -2.53 -17.47
CA ASN A 294 -4.12 -3.08 -18.03
C ASN A 294 -4.95 -3.81 -16.96
N LEU A 295 -6.21 -3.97 -17.25
CA LEU A 295 -7.12 -4.72 -16.40
C LEU A 295 -6.98 -6.22 -16.66
N PRO A 296 -7.22 -7.08 -15.66
CA PRO A 296 -7.36 -8.51 -15.89
C PRO A 296 -8.47 -8.79 -16.89
N LYS A 297 -8.19 -9.62 -17.89
CA LYS A 297 -9.13 -9.92 -19.01
C LYS A 297 -10.46 -10.46 -18.48
N GLU A 298 -10.42 -11.28 -17.44
CA GLU A 298 -11.59 -11.87 -16.81
C GLU A 298 -12.49 -10.80 -16.16
N GLU A 299 -11.88 -9.87 -15.45
CA GLU A 299 -12.58 -8.78 -14.77
C GLU A 299 -13.22 -7.81 -15.77
N TYR A 300 -12.47 -7.45 -16.82
CA TYR A 300 -12.98 -6.64 -17.91
C TYR A 300 -14.18 -7.30 -18.62
N ARG A 301 -14.07 -8.59 -18.97
CA ARG A 301 -15.15 -9.34 -19.63
C ARG A 301 -16.37 -9.44 -18.75
N LYS A 302 -16.19 -9.69 -17.44
CA LYS A 302 -17.28 -9.74 -16.47
C LYS A 302 -18.04 -8.40 -16.40
N MET A 303 -17.33 -7.29 -16.27
CA MET A 303 -17.98 -5.98 -16.20
C MET A 303 -18.69 -5.62 -17.51
N ARG A 304 -18.06 -5.91 -18.66
CA ARG A 304 -18.67 -5.71 -19.96
C ARG A 304 -20.00 -6.49 -20.10
N ALA A 305 -20.02 -7.74 -19.68
CA ALA A 305 -21.24 -8.55 -19.73
C ALA A 305 -22.35 -7.99 -18.82
N ILE A 306 -21.99 -7.56 -17.59
CA ILE A 306 -22.99 -6.98 -16.67
C ILE A 306 -23.57 -5.68 -17.25
N VAL A 307 -22.71 -4.76 -17.75
CA VAL A 307 -23.16 -3.49 -18.34
C VAL A 307 -24.05 -3.75 -19.57
N HIS A 308 -23.64 -4.66 -20.46
CA HIS A 308 -24.44 -5.02 -21.63
C HIS A 308 -25.82 -5.56 -21.24
N ASN A 309 -25.88 -6.45 -20.25
CA ASN A 309 -27.15 -7.01 -19.79
C ASN A 309 -28.02 -5.96 -19.08
N CYS A 310 -27.42 -5.03 -18.35
CA CYS A 310 -28.18 -3.91 -17.77
C CYS A 310 -28.78 -3.00 -18.85
N LYS A 311 -28.03 -2.70 -19.92
CA LYS A 311 -28.54 -1.94 -21.06
C LYS A 311 -29.69 -2.65 -21.77
N LYS A 312 -29.58 -3.98 -21.97
CA LYS A 312 -30.58 -4.77 -22.69
C LYS A 312 -31.83 -5.11 -21.86
N HIS A 313 -31.69 -5.33 -20.56
CA HIS A 313 -32.75 -5.94 -19.74
C HIS A 313 -33.10 -5.12 -18.48
N GLY A 314 -32.53 -3.92 -18.33
CA GLY A 314 -32.71 -3.06 -17.17
C GLY A 314 -31.96 -3.54 -15.91
N PHE A 315 -31.70 -2.62 -14.98
CA PHE A 315 -30.97 -2.93 -13.71
C PHE A 315 -31.81 -3.80 -12.77
N ASP A 316 -33.14 -3.65 -12.80
CA ASP A 316 -34.05 -4.39 -11.92
C ASP A 316 -34.07 -5.89 -12.22
N SER A 317 -33.84 -6.29 -13.46
CA SER A 317 -33.72 -7.71 -13.83
C SER A 317 -32.33 -8.30 -13.56
N GLN A 318 -31.30 -7.47 -13.39
CA GLN A 318 -29.90 -7.90 -13.35
C GLN A 318 -29.26 -7.89 -11.96
N TYR A 319 -29.80 -7.14 -10.98
CA TYR A 319 -29.13 -6.99 -9.68
C TYR A 319 -28.94 -8.32 -8.94
N LYS A 320 -29.95 -9.22 -8.95
CA LYS A 320 -29.84 -10.55 -8.32
C LYS A 320 -28.78 -11.41 -9.00
N LYS A 321 -28.71 -11.43 -10.35
CA LYS A 321 -27.70 -12.14 -11.13
C LYS A 321 -26.27 -11.62 -10.85
N ALA A 322 -26.14 -10.34 -10.57
CA ALA A 322 -24.88 -9.72 -10.16
C ALA A 322 -24.56 -9.89 -8.66
N GLY A 323 -25.39 -10.62 -7.89
CA GLY A 323 -25.21 -10.84 -6.46
C GLY A 323 -25.45 -9.59 -5.61
N LYS A 324 -26.38 -8.71 -6.02
CA LYS A 324 -26.76 -7.49 -5.30
C LYS A 324 -28.15 -7.60 -4.70
N LYS A 325 -28.43 -6.77 -3.71
CA LYS A 325 -29.72 -6.75 -2.99
C LYS A 325 -30.79 -5.89 -3.67
N SER A 326 -30.35 -4.90 -4.47
CA SER A 326 -31.22 -3.97 -5.21
C SER A 326 -30.54 -3.45 -6.47
N ALA A 327 -31.33 -2.87 -7.40
CA ALA A 327 -30.83 -2.19 -8.58
C ALA A 327 -29.93 -1.00 -8.21
N ALA A 328 -30.32 -0.19 -7.22
CA ALA A 328 -29.48 0.92 -6.70
C ALA A 328 -28.11 0.42 -6.23
N GLN A 329 -28.05 -0.69 -5.49
CA GLN A 329 -26.78 -1.29 -5.07
C GLN A 329 -25.93 -1.79 -6.26
N LEU A 330 -26.58 -2.25 -7.34
CA LEU A 330 -25.88 -2.63 -8.57
C LEU A 330 -25.30 -1.39 -9.27
N VAL A 331 -26.07 -0.30 -9.34
CA VAL A 331 -25.60 0.98 -9.90
C VAL A 331 -24.39 1.50 -9.15
N ASP A 332 -24.45 1.59 -7.82
CA ASP A 332 -23.33 2.03 -6.99
C ASP A 332 -22.09 1.16 -7.18
N TYR A 333 -22.28 -0.15 -7.22
CA TYR A 333 -21.20 -1.10 -7.46
C TYR A 333 -20.53 -0.90 -8.83
N LEU A 334 -21.32 -0.73 -9.88
CA LEU A 334 -20.82 -0.50 -11.24
C LEU A 334 -20.13 0.86 -11.32
N GLN A 335 -20.71 1.91 -10.77
CA GLN A 335 -20.11 3.23 -10.74
C GLN A 335 -18.70 3.18 -10.13
N GLY A 336 -18.52 2.57 -8.96
CA GLY A 336 -17.22 2.43 -8.30
C GLY A 336 -16.24 1.54 -9.07
N LYS A 337 -16.72 0.41 -9.62
CA LYS A 337 -15.87 -0.53 -10.36
C LYS A 337 -15.42 0.02 -11.70
N LEU A 338 -16.31 0.64 -12.45
CA LEU A 338 -16.00 1.21 -13.77
C LEU A 338 -15.14 2.46 -13.64
N GLY A 339 -15.38 3.30 -12.63
CA GLY A 339 -14.49 4.43 -12.31
C GLY A 339 -13.06 3.99 -12.00
N TYR A 340 -12.90 2.91 -11.22
CA TYR A 340 -11.57 2.31 -11.00
C TYR A 340 -10.96 1.78 -12.31
N MET A 341 -11.76 1.12 -13.18
CA MET A 341 -11.27 0.60 -14.45
C MET A 341 -10.83 1.71 -15.41
N GLU A 342 -11.59 2.79 -15.47
CA GLU A 342 -11.26 3.99 -16.24
C GLU A 342 -9.99 4.66 -15.72
N PHE A 343 -9.86 4.81 -14.40
CA PHE A 343 -8.65 5.35 -13.78
C PHE A 343 -7.39 4.55 -14.15
N ILE A 344 -7.46 3.22 -14.16
CA ILE A 344 -6.31 2.36 -14.50
C ILE A 344 -6.05 2.30 -16.01
N CYS A 345 -7.08 2.18 -16.82
CA CYS A 345 -7.00 2.04 -18.28
C CYS A 345 -8.10 2.88 -18.95
N PRO A 346 -7.84 4.19 -19.20
CA PRO A 346 -8.85 5.12 -19.70
C PRO A 346 -9.54 4.64 -20.99
N GLU A 347 -8.76 4.10 -21.93
CA GLU A 347 -9.27 3.61 -23.22
C GLU A 347 -10.37 2.53 -23.04
N LYS A 348 -10.12 1.52 -22.23
CA LYS A 348 -11.05 0.39 -22.02
C LYS A 348 -12.10 0.69 -20.96
N GLY A 349 -11.68 1.34 -19.89
CA GLY A 349 -12.56 1.70 -18.77
C GLY A 349 -13.56 2.77 -19.17
N GLY A 350 -13.10 3.80 -19.93
CA GLY A 350 -13.95 4.87 -20.42
C GLY A 350 -15.05 4.37 -21.36
N LYS A 351 -14.72 3.44 -22.27
CA LYS A 351 -15.75 2.79 -23.12
C LYS A 351 -16.85 2.08 -22.30
N LEU A 352 -16.47 1.39 -21.22
CA LEU A 352 -17.44 0.73 -20.35
C LEU A 352 -18.23 1.72 -19.49
N MET A 353 -17.57 2.79 -19.03
CA MET A 353 -18.22 3.85 -18.27
C MET A 353 -19.26 4.56 -19.11
N ALA A 354 -18.95 4.92 -20.36
CA ALA A 354 -19.90 5.55 -21.28
C ALA A 354 -21.14 4.65 -21.52
N ALA A 355 -20.93 3.37 -21.83
CA ALA A 355 -22.04 2.42 -22.01
C ALA A 355 -22.90 2.23 -20.74
N PHE A 356 -22.29 2.32 -19.56
CA PHE A 356 -23.00 2.28 -18.29
C PHE A 356 -23.82 3.53 -18.05
N GLN A 357 -23.29 4.71 -18.37
CA GLN A 357 -24.02 5.98 -18.21
C GLN A 357 -25.23 6.05 -19.14
N GLU A 358 -25.12 5.61 -20.40
CA GLU A 358 -26.24 5.48 -21.30
C GLU A 358 -27.34 4.57 -20.73
N ALA A 359 -26.98 3.35 -20.31
CA ALA A 359 -27.91 2.41 -19.69
C ALA A 359 -28.57 2.96 -18.42
N ARG A 360 -27.87 3.77 -17.65
CA ARG A 360 -28.39 4.41 -16.44
C ARG A 360 -29.40 5.52 -16.75
N MET A 361 -29.15 6.31 -17.80
CA MET A 361 -30.07 7.35 -18.25
C MET A 361 -31.39 6.70 -18.76
N GLU A 362 -31.30 5.67 -19.60
CA GLU A 362 -32.45 4.91 -20.09
C GLU A 362 -33.26 4.24 -18.96
N TRP A 363 -32.62 3.83 -17.90
CA TRP A 363 -33.30 3.22 -16.74
C TRP A 363 -33.97 4.26 -15.81
N ALA A 364 -33.45 5.48 -15.76
CA ALA A 364 -33.98 6.57 -14.93
C ALA A 364 -35.13 7.34 -15.62
N ALA A 365 -35.28 7.19 -16.94
CA ALA A 365 -36.38 7.77 -17.73
C ALA A 365 -37.62 6.87 -17.65
#